data_12fe8a6f246ab6ab4e0097f835c11464
#
_entry.id   12fe8a6f246ab6ab4e0097f835c11464
#
_cell.length_a   1.000
_cell.length_b   1.000
_cell.length_c   1.000
_cell.angle_alpha   90.00
_cell.angle_beta   90.00
_cell.angle_gamma   90.00
#
_symmetry.space_group_name_H-M   'P 1'
#
loop_
_entity.id
_entity.type
_entity.pdbx_description
1 polymer ?
#
loop_
_entity_poly.entity_id
_entity_poly.type
_entity_poly.pdbx_seq_one_letter_code
_entity_poly.pdbx_strand_id
1 'polypeptide(L)'
;MADNEENAEIELKDTQPISQNELDHINPSPDNLVFWGLLIWNPSFNSEPVKLTIETDSYVIGRGNSCNITLSLKNCDRVFLSNVSREHFSITRVCDPLAGNQIIITDLSSNGTWIDGHRVRKGENRVLSNGDEISISHRTKGSIFTFINPQCKQIGYPAVVTKKYLLVKLIGKGAFGEVHLGFLKQSSKKYAIKSVLHQIKNKGQGIDPGVQLVNEAKVLCAVQHPCIVKVI
;
A
#
# COMPACT_ATOMS: atom_id res chain seq x y z
N MET A 1 55.70 -13.91 7.95
CA MET A 1 54.75 -13.54 6.91
C MET A 1 53.48 -13.26 7.67
N ALA A 2 53.16 -11.99 7.82
CA ALA A 2 52.06 -11.51 8.59
C ALA A 2 50.99 -11.06 7.57
N ASP A 3 49.82 -11.70 7.60
CA ASP A 3 48.68 -11.31 6.78
C ASP A 3 47.93 -10.16 7.49
N ASN A 4 47.91 -9.01 6.82
CA ASN A 4 47.16 -7.84 7.20
C ASN A 4 45.68 -8.07 6.83
N GLU A 5 44.79 -8.21 7.82
CA GLU A 5 43.36 -8.02 7.65
C GLU A 5 43.04 -6.51 7.68
N GLU A 6 42.73 -5.97 6.52
CA GLU A 6 42.17 -4.64 6.37
C GLU A 6 40.71 -4.61 6.87
N ASN A 7 40.54 -4.04 8.08
CA ASN A 7 39.22 -3.67 8.59
C ASN A 7 38.73 -2.45 7.80
N ALA A 8 37.76 -2.66 6.90
CA ALA A 8 37.01 -1.57 6.28
C ALA A 8 35.98 -1.04 7.28
N GLU A 9 36.34 -0.01 8.04
CA GLU A 9 35.39 0.83 8.78
C GLU A 9 34.52 1.58 7.78
N ILE A 10 33.21 1.30 7.82
CA ILE A 10 32.19 2.07 7.09
C ILE A 10 31.95 3.35 7.89
N GLU A 11 32.60 4.45 7.54
CA GLU A 11 32.28 5.79 8.03
C GLU A 11 30.84 6.15 7.67
N LEU A 12 29.98 6.22 8.68
CA LEU A 12 28.66 6.84 8.58
C LEU A 12 28.88 8.35 8.48
N LYS A 13 28.86 8.88 7.25
CA LYS A 13 28.88 10.33 7.05
C LYS A 13 27.68 10.95 7.73
N ASP A 14 27.96 11.91 8.62
CA ASP A 14 27.01 12.80 9.28
C ASP A 14 26.07 13.41 8.23
N THR A 15 24.82 13.00 8.24
CA THR A 15 23.77 13.64 7.46
C THR A 15 23.37 14.93 8.17
N GLN A 16 23.61 16.05 7.52
CA GLN A 16 23.15 17.37 7.98
C GLN A 16 21.65 17.33 8.28
N PRO A 17 21.14 18.03 9.32
CA PRO A 17 19.73 18.07 9.63
C PRO A 17 18.95 18.71 8.48
N ILE A 18 17.99 17.96 7.95
CA ILE A 18 17.06 18.42 6.91
C ILE A 18 16.22 19.56 7.49
N SER A 19 16.09 20.67 6.75
CA SER A 19 15.31 21.83 7.19
C SER A 19 13.83 21.49 7.35
N GLN A 20 13.12 22.18 8.24
CA GLN A 20 11.69 21.99 8.52
C GLN A 20 10.85 22.09 7.23
N ASN A 21 11.21 22.99 6.30
CA ASN A 21 10.54 23.17 5.03
C ASN A 21 10.68 21.98 4.07
N GLU A 22 11.80 21.25 4.13
CA GLU A 22 11.99 20.02 3.33
C GLU A 22 11.21 18.84 3.93
N LEU A 23 10.99 18.83 5.26
CA LEU A 23 10.15 17.84 5.95
C LEU A 23 8.67 17.98 5.58
N ASP A 24 8.17 19.22 5.41
CA ASP A 24 6.78 19.50 5.06
C ASP A 24 6.43 19.10 3.61
N HIS A 25 7.41 19.13 2.71
CA HIS A 25 7.24 18.61 1.34
C HIS A 25 7.23 17.07 1.25
N ILE A 26 7.81 16.38 2.25
CA ILE A 26 7.94 14.91 2.25
C ILE A 26 6.80 14.23 3.02
N ASN A 27 6.25 14.91 4.05
CA ASN A 27 5.06 14.53 4.79
C ASN A 27 4.14 15.75 4.89
N PRO A 28 3.25 15.97 3.92
CA PRO A 28 2.27 17.04 4.07
C PRO A 28 1.49 16.79 5.37
N SER A 29 1.35 17.83 6.18
CA SER A 29 0.47 17.79 7.35
C SER A 29 -0.93 17.33 6.90
N PRO A 30 -1.73 16.65 7.76
CA PRO A 30 -3.08 16.22 7.41
C PRO A 30 -3.94 17.32 6.78
N ASP A 31 -3.65 18.58 7.11
CA ASP A 31 -4.38 19.76 6.64
C ASP A 31 -4.00 20.21 5.20
N ASN A 32 -2.91 19.69 4.64
CA ASN A 32 -2.43 19.99 3.28
C ASN A 32 -2.69 18.88 2.25
N LEU A 33 -3.44 17.84 2.61
CA LEU A 33 -3.78 16.78 1.66
C LEU A 33 -4.87 17.26 0.69
N VAL A 34 -4.49 17.41 -0.56
CA VAL A 34 -5.39 17.81 -1.67
C VAL A 34 -6.32 16.65 -2.09
N PHE A 35 -6.15 15.45 -1.52
CA PHE A 35 -6.94 14.25 -1.82
C PHE A 35 -7.22 13.43 -0.55
N TRP A 36 -8.39 12.79 -0.50
CA TRP A 36 -8.83 11.97 0.63
C TRP A 36 -8.68 10.47 0.40
N GLY A 37 -8.39 10.07 -0.83
CA GLY A 37 -8.18 8.67 -1.20
C GLY A 37 -7.24 8.56 -2.40
N LEU A 38 -6.60 7.40 -2.52
CA LEU A 38 -5.76 7.05 -3.65
C LEU A 38 -6.11 5.65 -4.12
N LEU A 39 -6.38 5.49 -5.42
CA LEU A 39 -6.55 4.19 -6.05
C LEU A 39 -5.27 3.82 -6.78
N ILE A 40 -4.58 2.82 -6.28
CA ILE A 40 -3.39 2.28 -6.94
C ILE A 40 -3.84 1.12 -7.84
N TRP A 41 -3.55 1.23 -9.12
CA TRP A 41 -3.81 0.17 -10.07
C TRP A 41 -3.01 -1.09 -9.75
N ASN A 42 -3.59 -2.24 -10.00
CA ASN A 42 -2.83 -3.47 -10.02
C ASN A 42 -1.75 -3.39 -11.12
N PRO A 43 -0.52 -3.88 -10.88
CA PRO A 43 0.58 -3.77 -11.84
C PRO A 43 0.31 -4.31 -13.25
N SER A 44 -0.69 -5.19 -13.41
CA SER A 44 -1.12 -5.68 -14.74
C SER A 44 -1.78 -4.61 -15.63
N PHE A 45 -2.20 -3.47 -15.04
CA PHE A 45 -2.88 -2.37 -15.73
C PHE A 45 -1.95 -1.19 -15.94
N ASN A 46 -0.80 -1.18 -16.11
CA ASN A 46 0.20 -0.14 -16.42
C ASN A 46 -0.37 1.31 -16.48
N SER A 47 -0.97 1.76 -15.39
CA SER A 47 -1.62 3.06 -15.26
C SER A 47 -1.19 3.79 -13.98
N GLU A 48 -1.18 5.13 -14.03
CA GLU A 48 -0.83 5.97 -12.89
C GLU A 48 -1.92 5.93 -11.80
N PRO A 49 -1.56 6.06 -10.51
CA PRO A 49 -2.52 6.11 -9.41
C PRO A 49 -3.53 7.24 -9.58
N VAL A 50 -4.78 6.99 -9.21
CA VAL A 50 -5.86 7.99 -9.28
C VAL A 50 -6.09 8.61 -7.91
N LYS A 51 -5.95 9.92 -7.82
CA LYS A 51 -6.22 10.70 -6.60
C LYS A 51 -7.72 11.04 -6.52
N LEU A 52 -8.34 10.75 -5.38
CA LEU A 52 -9.70 11.16 -5.04
C LEU A 52 -9.61 12.50 -4.30
N THR A 53 -9.81 13.60 -5.02
CA THR A 53 -9.55 14.97 -4.53
C THR A 53 -10.63 15.46 -3.59
N ILE A 54 -10.30 16.47 -2.78
CA ILE A 54 -11.23 17.07 -1.79
C ILE A 54 -12.40 17.82 -2.43
N GLU A 55 -12.32 18.13 -3.71
CA GLU A 55 -13.34 18.87 -4.48
C GLU A 55 -14.57 18.01 -4.78
N THR A 56 -14.43 16.68 -4.70
CA THR A 56 -15.49 15.73 -5.03
C THR A 56 -15.58 14.66 -3.95
N ASP A 57 -16.73 14.57 -3.30
CA ASP A 57 -16.97 13.58 -2.23
C ASP A 57 -17.36 12.20 -2.77
N SER A 58 -17.81 12.10 -4.03
CA SER A 58 -18.24 10.82 -4.62
C SER A 58 -17.67 10.65 -6.02
N TYR A 59 -17.00 9.53 -6.25
CA TYR A 59 -16.45 9.11 -7.52
C TYR A 59 -17.18 7.90 -8.03
N VAL A 60 -17.71 7.98 -9.27
CA VAL A 60 -18.28 6.85 -9.99
C VAL A 60 -17.22 6.29 -10.92
N ILE A 61 -17.04 4.97 -10.87
CA ILE A 61 -16.07 4.23 -11.67
C ILE A 61 -16.80 3.25 -12.58
N GLY A 62 -16.47 3.23 -13.86
CA GLY A 62 -17.06 2.34 -14.83
C GLY A 62 -16.55 2.59 -16.25
N ARG A 63 -17.17 1.97 -17.27
CA ARG A 63 -16.79 2.15 -18.68
C ARG A 63 -17.55 3.27 -19.38
N GLY A 64 -18.52 3.91 -18.70
CA GLY A 64 -19.33 5.00 -19.26
C GLY A 64 -18.55 6.31 -19.26
N ASN A 65 -18.80 7.15 -20.27
CA ASN A 65 -18.15 8.46 -20.38
C ASN A 65 -18.63 9.46 -19.31
N SER A 66 -19.74 9.17 -18.64
CA SER A 66 -20.26 9.96 -17.50
C SER A 66 -19.54 9.68 -16.18
N CYS A 67 -18.69 8.63 -16.12
CA CYS A 67 -17.97 8.29 -14.91
C CYS A 67 -16.82 9.29 -14.65
N ASN A 68 -16.58 9.59 -13.35
CA ASN A 68 -15.41 10.35 -12.93
C ASN A 68 -14.10 9.64 -13.28
N ILE A 69 -14.11 8.29 -13.19
CA ILE A 69 -12.97 7.45 -13.56
C ILE A 69 -13.45 6.46 -14.62
N THR A 70 -13.05 6.69 -15.86
CA THR A 70 -13.46 5.84 -16.99
C THR A 70 -12.47 4.73 -17.25
N LEU A 71 -12.95 3.48 -17.18
CA LEU A 71 -12.20 2.28 -17.57
C LEU A 71 -12.36 2.06 -19.08
N SER A 72 -11.25 2.10 -19.80
CA SER A 72 -11.24 2.06 -21.27
C SER A 72 -10.09 1.21 -21.80
N LEU A 73 -10.00 1.05 -23.11
CA LEU A 73 -8.91 0.32 -23.78
C LEU A 73 -7.52 0.97 -23.58
N LYS A 74 -7.44 2.18 -23.02
CA LYS A 74 -6.17 2.81 -22.66
C LYS A 74 -5.52 2.15 -21.44
N ASN A 75 -6.36 1.61 -20.52
CA ASN A 75 -5.91 1.06 -19.25
C ASN A 75 -6.38 -0.38 -18.99
N CYS A 76 -7.28 -0.94 -19.83
CA CYS A 76 -7.84 -2.27 -19.66
C CYS A 76 -7.93 -3.00 -21.00
N ASP A 77 -7.81 -4.32 -21.00
CA ASP A 77 -8.07 -5.13 -22.19
C ASP A 77 -9.59 -5.29 -22.48
N ARG A 78 -9.94 -5.79 -23.68
CA ARG A 78 -11.34 -5.98 -24.11
C ARG A 78 -12.09 -6.99 -23.27
N VAL A 79 -11.42 -8.06 -22.85
CA VAL A 79 -12.04 -9.14 -22.04
C VAL A 79 -12.42 -8.61 -20.68
N PHE A 80 -11.53 -7.83 -20.05
CA PHE A 80 -11.81 -7.16 -18.78
C PHE A 80 -12.99 -6.18 -18.94
N LEU A 81 -12.95 -5.29 -19.94
CA LEU A 81 -13.98 -4.27 -20.19
C LEU A 81 -15.36 -4.86 -20.47
N SER A 82 -15.47 -6.06 -21.03
CA SER A 82 -16.76 -6.73 -21.25
C SER A 82 -17.49 -7.03 -19.92
N ASN A 83 -16.77 -7.13 -18.82
CA ASN A 83 -17.33 -7.36 -17.48
C ASN A 83 -17.62 -6.05 -16.71
N VAL A 84 -17.19 -4.90 -17.24
CA VAL A 84 -17.38 -3.58 -16.58
C VAL A 84 -18.72 -3.01 -17.00
N SER A 85 -19.56 -2.61 -16.04
CA SER A 85 -20.80 -1.85 -16.30
C SER A 85 -20.49 -0.40 -16.68
N ARG A 86 -21.47 0.30 -17.26
CA ARG A 86 -21.35 1.75 -17.58
C ARG A 86 -20.98 2.53 -16.31
N GLU A 87 -21.75 2.33 -15.25
CA GLU A 87 -21.43 2.72 -13.88
C GLU A 87 -21.25 1.41 -13.12
N HIS A 88 -20.06 1.16 -12.57
CA HIS A 88 -19.77 -0.15 -11.99
C HIS A 88 -19.81 -0.10 -10.47
N PHE A 89 -19.13 0.86 -9.86
CA PHE A 89 -19.21 1.16 -8.43
C PHE A 89 -18.95 2.63 -8.16
N SER A 90 -19.38 3.09 -7.01
CA SER A 90 -19.01 4.41 -6.50
C SER A 90 -18.17 4.29 -5.24
N ILE A 91 -17.27 5.27 -5.03
CA ILE A 91 -16.54 5.46 -3.78
C ILE A 91 -16.91 6.85 -3.26
N THR A 92 -17.47 6.90 -2.05
CA THR A 92 -17.98 8.14 -1.46
C THR A 92 -17.34 8.38 -0.11
N ARG A 93 -16.85 9.60 0.12
CA ARG A 93 -16.44 10.09 1.43
C ARG A 93 -17.67 10.61 2.18
N VAL A 94 -17.93 10.05 3.34
CA VAL A 94 -19.00 10.49 4.24
C VAL A 94 -18.36 11.09 5.48
N CYS A 95 -18.65 12.36 5.75
CA CYS A 95 -18.19 13.04 6.95
C CYS A 95 -19.25 12.86 8.05
N ASP A 96 -18.97 12.01 9.02
CA ASP A 96 -19.81 11.82 10.20
C ASP A 96 -19.21 12.61 11.38
N PRO A 97 -19.96 13.53 11.99
CA PRO A 97 -19.48 14.33 13.14
C PRO A 97 -19.05 13.50 14.35
N LEU A 98 -19.64 12.30 14.52
CA LEU A 98 -19.41 11.42 15.68
C LEU A 98 -18.42 10.28 15.35
N ALA A 99 -18.58 9.66 14.17
CA ALA A 99 -17.76 8.51 13.75
C ALA A 99 -16.54 8.90 12.92
N GLY A 100 -16.37 10.20 12.58
CA GLY A 100 -15.31 10.68 11.71
C GLY A 100 -15.56 10.38 10.22
N ASN A 101 -14.53 10.60 9.39
CA ASN A 101 -14.64 10.40 7.96
C ASN A 101 -14.66 8.90 7.63
N GLN A 102 -15.71 8.45 7.00
CA GLN A 102 -15.85 7.10 6.47
C GLN A 102 -15.76 7.12 4.94
N ILE A 103 -15.10 6.12 4.38
CA ILE A 103 -15.06 5.91 2.94
C ILE A 103 -15.92 4.70 2.63
N ILE A 104 -16.92 4.89 1.77
CA ILE A 104 -17.92 3.88 1.45
C ILE A 104 -17.82 3.52 -0.02
N ILE A 105 -17.82 2.23 -0.33
CA ILE A 105 -17.99 1.71 -1.68
C ILE A 105 -19.39 1.14 -1.85
N THR A 106 -20.03 1.43 -2.99
CA THR A 106 -21.36 0.94 -3.36
C THR A 106 -21.29 0.27 -4.72
N ASP A 107 -21.76 -0.99 -4.83
CA ASP A 107 -21.83 -1.70 -6.11
C ASP A 107 -23.05 -1.23 -6.93
N LEU A 108 -22.82 -0.77 -8.15
CA LEU A 108 -23.82 -0.33 -9.11
C LEU A 108 -23.92 -1.30 -10.30
N SER A 109 -23.08 -2.33 -10.31
CA SER A 109 -22.81 -3.16 -11.48
C SER A 109 -23.87 -4.24 -11.73
N SER A 110 -23.79 -4.85 -12.92
CA SER A 110 -24.52 -6.07 -13.26
C SER A 110 -23.75 -7.33 -12.89
N ASN A 111 -22.42 -7.27 -12.90
CA ASN A 111 -21.56 -8.43 -12.69
C ASN A 111 -21.01 -8.53 -11.26
N GLY A 112 -21.11 -7.47 -10.47
CA GLY A 112 -20.67 -7.39 -9.07
C GLY A 112 -19.31 -6.71 -8.90
N THR A 113 -19.11 -6.22 -7.68
CA THR A 113 -17.85 -5.67 -7.15
C THR A 113 -17.41 -6.51 -5.97
N TRP A 114 -16.11 -6.73 -5.79
CA TRP A 114 -15.54 -7.50 -4.69
C TRP A 114 -14.50 -6.68 -3.94
N ILE A 115 -14.49 -6.82 -2.62
CA ILE A 115 -13.48 -6.23 -1.73
C ILE A 115 -12.78 -7.39 -1.01
N ASP A 116 -11.47 -7.52 -1.19
CA ASP A 116 -10.66 -8.60 -0.63
C ASP A 116 -11.29 -10.00 -0.90
N GLY A 117 -11.80 -10.20 -2.12
CA GLY A 117 -12.46 -11.44 -2.54
C GLY A 117 -13.91 -11.64 -2.06
N HIS A 118 -14.46 -10.73 -1.25
CA HIS A 118 -15.84 -10.78 -0.77
C HIS A 118 -16.74 -9.88 -1.61
N ARG A 119 -17.85 -10.44 -2.08
CA ARG A 119 -18.81 -9.71 -2.90
C ARG A 119 -19.51 -8.62 -2.12
N VAL A 120 -19.58 -7.42 -2.68
CA VAL A 120 -20.48 -6.35 -2.27
C VAL A 120 -21.82 -6.60 -2.99
N ARG A 121 -22.94 -6.60 -2.26
CA ARG A 121 -24.25 -6.76 -2.88
C ARG A 121 -24.65 -5.49 -3.60
N LYS A 122 -25.37 -5.63 -4.71
CA LYS A 122 -25.80 -4.48 -5.50
C LYS A 122 -26.62 -3.49 -4.65
N GLY A 123 -26.18 -2.22 -4.66
CA GLY A 123 -26.78 -1.14 -3.86
C GLY A 123 -26.41 -1.17 -2.38
N GLU A 124 -25.62 -2.16 -1.93
CA GLU A 124 -25.14 -2.22 -0.56
C GLU A 124 -23.94 -1.31 -0.36
N ASN A 125 -23.93 -0.60 0.76
CA ASN A 125 -22.81 0.23 1.20
C ASN A 125 -21.84 -0.61 2.04
N ARG A 126 -20.55 -0.58 1.70
CA ARG A 126 -19.49 -1.21 2.48
C ARG A 126 -18.42 -0.20 2.81
N VAL A 127 -17.99 -0.17 4.07
CA VAL A 127 -16.83 0.66 4.46
C VAL A 127 -15.57 0.13 3.78
N LEU A 128 -14.84 1.03 3.13
CA LEU A 128 -13.57 0.75 2.46
C LEU A 128 -12.42 1.13 3.40
N SER A 129 -11.59 0.16 3.69
CA SER A 129 -10.46 0.28 4.59
C SER A 129 -9.15 0.46 3.84
N ASN A 130 -8.15 1.03 4.53
CA ASN A 130 -6.82 1.22 3.96
C ASN A 130 -6.20 -0.12 3.54
N GLY A 131 -5.84 -0.24 2.28
CA GLY A 131 -5.27 -1.45 1.68
C GLY A 131 -6.27 -2.47 1.15
N ASP A 132 -7.56 -2.17 1.14
CA ASP A 132 -8.56 -3.03 0.55
C ASP A 132 -8.35 -3.16 -0.97
N GLU A 133 -8.44 -4.38 -1.47
CA GLU A 133 -8.31 -4.68 -2.88
C GLU A 133 -9.70 -4.76 -3.54
N ILE A 134 -9.91 -3.90 -4.53
CA ILE A 134 -11.17 -3.81 -5.29
C ILE A 134 -11.05 -4.65 -6.56
N SER A 135 -11.99 -5.58 -6.79
CA SER A 135 -12.07 -6.39 -8.00
C SER A 135 -13.41 -6.20 -8.70
N ILE A 136 -13.39 -6.29 -10.01
CA ILE A 136 -14.56 -6.24 -10.89
C ILE A 136 -14.83 -7.64 -11.40
N SER A 137 -15.97 -8.23 -11.04
CA SER A 137 -16.33 -9.60 -11.39
C SER A 137 -15.43 -10.69 -10.77
N HIS A 138 -16.02 -11.74 -10.26
CA HIS A 138 -15.29 -12.92 -9.75
C HIS A 138 -14.43 -13.62 -10.83
N ARG A 139 -14.73 -13.36 -12.09
CA ARG A 139 -14.04 -13.98 -13.25
C ARG A 139 -12.77 -13.25 -13.65
N THR A 140 -12.55 -12.03 -13.18
CA THR A 140 -11.31 -11.28 -13.46
C THR A 140 -10.20 -11.81 -12.56
N LYS A 141 -9.06 -12.13 -13.15
CA LYS A 141 -7.87 -12.55 -12.39
C LYS A 141 -7.28 -11.34 -11.64
N GLY A 142 -7.59 -11.24 -10.36
CA GLY A 142 -7.00 -10.25 -9.46
C GLY A 142 -7.81 -8.96 -9.30
N SER A 143 -7.34 -8.13 -8.38
CA SER A 143 -7.86 -6.80 -8.09
C SER A 143 -7.53 -5.83 -9.22
N ILE A 144 -8.40 -4.84 -9.44
CA ILE A 144 -8.11 -3.71 -10.34
C ILE A 144 -7.41 -2.58 -9.59
N PHE A 145 -7.87 -2.29 -8.37
CA PHE A 145 -7.33 -1.25 -7.51
C PHE A 145 -6.99 -1.79 -6.13
N THR A 146 -6.02 -1.12 -5.50
CA THR A 146 -5.86 -1.11 -4.04
C THR A 146 -6.21 0.30 -3.55
N PHE A 147 -7.15 0.41 -2.62
CA PHE A 147 -7.50 1.68 -2.00
C PHE A 147 -6.50 2.04 -0.92
N ILE A 148 -6.05 3.29 -0.92
CA ILE A 148 -5.16 3.85 0.09
C ILE A 148 -5.83 5.06 0.72
N ASN A 149 -5.89 5.06 2.06
CA ASN A 149 -6.26 6.22 2.84
C ASN A 149 -4.99 7.00 3.23
N PRO A 150 -4.75 8.18 2.64
CA PRO A 150 -3.55 8.96 2.92
C PRO A 150 -3.50 9.53 4.35
N GLN A 151 -4.66 9.63 5.03
CA GLN A 151 -4.75 10.09 6.41
C GLN A 151 -4.39 8.99 7.43
N CYS A 152 -4.17 7.76 6.97
CA CYS A 152 -3.76 6.66 7.84
C CYS A 152 -2.35 6.90 8.37
N LYS A 153 -2.25 7.15 9.69
CA LYS A 153 -0.98 7.50 10.34
C LYS A 153 0.01 6.33 10.30
N GLN A 154 1.23 6.62 9.90
CA GLN A 154 2.37 5.67 9.88
C GLN A 154 3.06 5.61 11.25
N ILE A 155 2.29 5.36 12.32
CA ILE A 155 2.79 5.41 13.71
C ILE A 155 3.67 4.18 13.99
N GLY A 156 4.79 4.38 14.68
CA GLY A 156 5.66 3.30 15.17
C GLY A 156 6.71 2.80 14.18
N TYR A 157 6.79 3.38 12.98
CA TYR A 157 7.81 2.99 12.00
C TYR A 157 8.94 4.01 11.90
N PRO A 158 10.20 3.55 11.67
CA PRO A 158 11.34 4.44 11.45
C PRO A 158 11.10 5.39 10.27
N ALA A 159 11.51 6.64 10.41
CA ALA A 159 11.37 7.66 9.36
C ALA A 159 12.02 7.25 8.02
N VAL A 160 13.12 6.51 8.04
CA VAL A 160 13.77 5.97 6.85
C VAL A 160 12.83 5.06 6.04
N VAL A 161 12.01 4.26 6.72
CA VAL A 161 11.03 3.37 6.07
C VAL A 161 9.85 4.19 5.56
N THR A 162 9.28 5.06 6.40
CA THR A 162 8.07 5.84 6.06
C THR A 162 8.33 6.92 5.00
N LYS A 163 9.57 7.41 4.85
CA LYS A 163 9.96 8.28 3.74
C LYS A 163 9.87 7.55 2.38
N LYS A 164 10.30 6.31 2.32
CA LYS A 164 10.40 5.53 1.09
C LYS A 164 9.13 4.72 0.78
N TYR A 165 8.51 4.16 1.81
CA TYR A 165 7.36 3.27 1.67
C TYR A 165 6.12 3.82 2.38
N LEU A 166 4.96 3.58 1.78
CA LEU A 166 3.66 3.76 2.39
C LEU A 166 3.21 2.41 2.96
N LEU A 167 3.22 2.26 4.28
CA LEU A 167 2.75 1.06 4.96
C LEU A 167 1.23 1.10 5.06
N VAL A 168 0.56 0.03 4.68
CA VAL A 168 -0.88 0.07 4.43
C VAL A 168 -1.64 -0.81 5.39
N LYS A 169 -1.41 -2.13 5.38
CA LYS A 169 -2.09 -3.06 6.29
C LYS A 169 -1.18 -4.19 6.72
N LEU A 170 -1.47 -4.73 7.89
CA LEU A 170 -0.84 -5.95 8.40
C LEU A 170 -1.31 -7.13 7.53
N ILE A 171 -0.37 -7.88 6.95
CA ILE A 171 -0.63 -9.06 6.13
C ILE A 171 -0.16 -10.35 6.79
N GLY A 172 0.63 -10.25 7.85
CA GLY A 172 1.08 -11.40 8.63
C GLY A 172 1.67 -10.99 9.97
N LYS A 173 1.47 -11.84 10.97
CA LYS A 173 2.08 -11.73 12.30
C LYS A 173 2.66 -13.07 12.70
N GLY A 174 3.92 -13.07 13.08
CA GLY A 174 4.66 -14.27 13.50
C GLY A 174 5.34 -14.08 14.85
N ALA A 175 6.01 -15.15 15.32
CA ALA A 175 6.74 -15.14 16.59
C ALA A 175 7.86 -14.08 16.64
N PHE A 176 8.38 -13.68 15.50
CA PHE A 176 9.54 -12.79 15.38
C PHE A 176 9.19 -11.37 14.90
N GLY A 177 7.90 -11.07 14.65
CA GLY A 177 7.50 -9.74 14.18
C GLY A 177 6.26 -9.72 13.30
N GLU A 178 6.06 -8.58 12.66
CA GLU A 178 4.90 -8.31 11.82
C GLU A 178 5.33 -8.06 10.37
N VAL A 179 4.48 -8.48 9.43
CA VAL A 179 4.67 -8.22 8.00
C VAL A 179 3.55 -7.32 7.51
N HIS A 180 3.94 -6.19 6.95
CA HIS A 180 3.01 -5.20 6.42
C HIS A 180 3.07 -5.13 4.89
N LEU A 181 1.92 -4.93 4.25
CA LEU A 181 1.85 -4.50 2.87
C LEU A 181 2.35 -3.07 2.80
N GLY A 182 3.33 -2.82 1.95
CA GLY A 182 3.85 -1.48 1.67
C GLY A 182 3.90 -1.19 0.18
N PHE A 183 3.81 0.08 -0.16
CA PHE A 183 3.99 0.57 -1.52
C PHE A 183 5.20 1.49 -1.58
N LEU A 184 6.05 1.33 -2.59
CA LEU A 184 7.12 2.27 -2.86
C LEU A 184 6.50 3.56 -3.41
N LYS A 185 6.65 4.68 -2.69
CA LYS A 185 5.98 5.97 -3.00
C LYS A 185 6.25 6.46 -4.42
N GLN A 186 7.45 6.21 -4.95
CA GLN A 186 7.86 6.68 -6.28
C GLN A 186 7.29 5.84 -7.46
N SER A 187 6.92 4.58 -7.24
CA SER A 187 6.55 3.67 -8.34
C SER A 187 5.30 2.85 -8.05
N SER A 188 4.67 3.04 -6.89
CA SER A 188 3.51 2.27 -6.42
C SER A 188 3.68 0.75 -6.43
N LYS A 189 4.93 0.25 -6.51
CA LYS A 189 5.23 -1.19 -6.43
C LYS A 189 4.92 -1.72 -5.05
N LYS A 190 4.30 -2.90 -4.99
CA LYS A 190 3.95 -3.60 -3.75
C LYS A 190 5.16 -4.33 -3.18
N TYR A 191 5.30 -4.26 -1.85
CA TYR A 191 6.32 -4.94 -1.07
C TYR A 191 5.71 -5.55 0.20
N ALA A 192 6.26 -6.67 0.65
CA ALA A 192 6.05 -7.16 2.00
C ALA A 192 7.20 -6.63 2.88
N ILE A 193 6.86 -5.84 3.88
CA ILE A 193 7.83 -5.22 4.77
C ILE A 193 7.74 -5.91 6.13
N LYS A 194 8.76 -6.72 6.44
CA LYS A 194 8.87 -7.43 7.72
C LYS A 194 9.52 -6.52 8.74
N SER A 195 8.83 -6.26 9.84
CA SER A 195 9.35 -5.54 11.01
C SER A 195 9.52 -6.49 12.19
N VAL A 196 10.63 -6.35 12.90
CA VAL A 196 10.93 -7.12 14.11
C VAL A 196 11.12 -6.15 15.25
N LEU A 197 10.40 -6.36 16.35
CA LEU A 197 10.59 -5.57 17.56
C LEU A 197 11.90 -5.98 18.22
N HIS A 198 12.84 -5.07 18.28
CA HIS A 198 14.05 -5.24 19.05
C HIS A 198 13.71 -5.12 20.54
N GLN A 199 13.44 -6.27 21.19
CA GLN A 199 13.36 -6.31 22.64
C GLN A 199 14.78 -6.31 23.18
N ILE A 200 15.17 -5.28 23.90
CA ILE A 200 16.38 -5.28 24.73
C ILE A 200 16.12 -6.29 25.86
N LYS A 201 16.39 -7.56 25.61
CA LYS A 201 16.37 -8.58 26.65
C LYS A 201 17.65 -8.45 27.47
N ASN A 202 17.48 -8.45 28.79
CA ASN A 202 18.58 -8.56 29.75
C ASN A 202 19.51 -9.70 29.31
N LYS A 203 20.83 -9.44 29.32
CA LYS A 203 21.90 -10.36 28.94
C LYS A 203 21.68 -11.73 29.59
N GLY A 204 21.40 -12.75 28.79
CA GLY A 204 21.50 -14.11 29.29
C GLY A 204 20.80 -15.25 28.57
N GLN A 205 19.77 -15.02 27.74
CA GLN A 205 19.06 -16.13 27.10
C GLN A 205 18.56 -15.81 25.70
N GLY A 206 19.16 -16.44 24.71
CA GLY A 206 18.66 -16.50 23.34
C GLY A 206 19.36 -15.56 22.34
N ILE A 207 19.29 -15.94 21.07
CA ILE A 207 19.81 -15.12 19.94
C ILE A 207 18.95 -13.87 19.82
N ASP A 208 19.59 -12.70 19.67
CA ASP A 208 18.91 -11.43 19.42
C ASP A 208 18.06 -11.53 18.13
N PRO A 209 16.74 -11.25 18.18
CA PRO A 209 15.87 -11.27 17.00
C PRO A 209 16.37 -10.35 15.87
N GLY A 210 17.05 -9.25 16.19
CA GLY A 210 17.66 -8.36 15.20
C GLY A 210 18.80 -9.04 14.45
N VAL A 211 19.68 -9.78 15.15
CA VAL A 211 20.76 -10.55 14.53
C VAL A 211 20.20 -11.68 13.66
N GLN A 212 19.14 -12.33 14.11
CA GLN A 212 18.47 -13.37 13.31
C GLN A 212 17.89 -12.79 12.01
N LEU A 213 17.23 -11.62 12.06
CA LEU A 213 16.68 -10.95 10.89
C LEU A 213 17.78 -10.56 9.89
N VAL A 214 18.89 -10.01 10.37
CA VAL A 214 20.03 -9.63 9.52
C VAL A 214 20.62 -10.88 8.84
N ASN A 215 20.76 -11.98 9.55
CA ASN A 215 21.26 -13.24 8.98
C ASN A 215 20.28 -13.84 7.97
N GLU A 216 18.96 -13.84 8.26
CA GLU A 216 17.93 -14.25 7.31
C GLU A 216 18.01 -13.42 6.02
N ALA A 217 18.12 -12.09 6.15
CA ALA A 217 18.25 -11.19 5.00
C ALA A 217 19.51 -11.49 4.18
N LYS A 218 20.68 -11.68 4.82
CA LYS A 218 21.93 -12.04 4.13
C LYS A 218 21.80 -13.34 3.33
N VAL A 219 21.22 -14.38 3.91
CA VAL A 219 21.00 -15.66 3.23
C VAL A 219 20.05 -15.47 2.04
N LEU A 220 18.93 -14.77 2.22
CA LEU A 220 17.95 -14.53 1.15
C LEU A 220 18.52 -13.66 0.02
N CYS A 221 19.39 -12.69 0.33
CA CYS A 221 20.07 -11.87 -0.69
C CYS A 221 21.06 -12.69 -1.52
N ALA A 222 21.67 -13.73 -0.94
CA ALA A 222 22.62 -14.60 -1.62
C ALA A 222 21.98 -15.64 -2.55
N VAL A 223 20.66 -15.85 -2.44
CA VAL A 223 19.94 -16.89 -3.20
C VAL A 223 19.03 -16.25 -4.25
N GLN A 224 19.17 -16.72 -5.49
CA GLN A 224 18.27 -16.33 -6.61
C GLN A 224 17.55 -17.58 -7.13
N HIS A 225 16.28 -17.70 -6.84
CA HIS A 225 15.45 -18.81 -7.31
C HIS A 225 13.99 -18.36 -7.44
N PRO A 226 13.24 -18.81 -8.46
CA PRO A 226 11.84 -18.39 -8.70
C PRO A 226 10.88 -18.68 -7.52
N CYS A 227 11.16 -19.71 -6.73
CA CYS A 227 10.36 -20.09 -5.56
C CYS A 227 10.85 -19.51 -4.23
N ILE A 228 11.86 -18.63 -4.25
CA ILE A 228 12.41 -18.00 -3.05
C ILE A 228 12.12 -16.50 -3.10
N VAL A 229 11.62 -15.96 -1.98
CA VAL A 229 11.33 -14.52 -1.85
C VAL A 229 12.62 -13.72 -2.02
N LYS A 230 12.58 -12.74 -2.94
CA LYS A 230 13.70 -11.82 -3.14
C LYS A 230 13.66 -10.72 -2.08
N VAL A 231 14.74 -10.57 -1.33
CA VAL A 231 14.97 -9.43 -0.43
C VAL A 231 15.60 -8.27 -1.21
N ILE A 232 15.23 -7.03 -0.85
CA ILE A 232 15.65 -5.80 -1.53
C ILE A 232 16.26 -4.85 -0.50
#